data_349f9a00b672a6fccce39e0b3f748796
#
_entry.id   349f9a00b672a6fccce39e0b3f748796
#
_cell.length_a   1.000
_cell.length_b   1.000
_cell.length_c   1.000
_cell.angle_alpha   90.00
_cell.angle_beta   90.00
_cell.angle_gamma   90.00
#
_symmetry.space_group_name_H-M   'P 1'
#
loop_
_entity.id
_entity.type
_entity.pdbx_description
1 polymer ?
#
loop_
_entity_poly.entity_id
_entity_poly.type
_entity_poly.pdbx_seq_one_letter_code
_entity_poly.pdbx_strand_id
1 'polypeptide(L)'
;ELLWPHLDEYVDKTIKFIRRQGRYPDFVHGHYPDAGYVGICLSEYFGTPFIYTGHSMGRAKKARLLEQGMGEAEMNKRFKIDHRIQTEEQILARADLVVTSTHHEIEKQYGLYDNRQVPRYAVIPPGIDIETFYPYYHDKLDESEHSENTRYAQASMLGELNRFFLNPDKPLILALSRPDKRKNISGLVKAYGEDLELQAMANLAVFAGLRKDIDAMAENEKEVLTEMLLAMDKYDLYGKMAIPKKHDFEYEVPALYRIAAETKGVFINPALTEPFGLTLLEASATGLPIVATDDGGPNDI
;
A
#
# COMPACT_ATOMS: atom_id res chain seq x y z
N GLU A 1 12.56 -3.37 -15.57
CA GLU A 1 13.84 -3.55 -16.24
C GLU A 1 13.72 -4.21 -17.62
N LEU A 2 12.82 -5.17 -17.78
CA LEU A 2 12.55 -5.80 -19.08
C LEU A 2 11.83 -4.86 -20.07
N LEU A 3 11.18 -3.79 -19.58
CA LEU A 3 10.44 -2.82 -20.39
C LEU A 3 11.33 -1.79 -21.08
N TRP A 4 12.42 -1.38 -20.44
CA TRP A 4 13.27 -0.27 -20.93
C TRP A 4 13.69 -0.38 -22.40
N PRO A 5 14.11 -1.55 -22.92
CA PRO A 5 14.47 -1.68 -24.34
C PRO A 5 13.33 -1.49 -25.33
N HIS A 6 12.08 -1.52 -24.84
CA HIS A 6 10.87 -1.44 -25.66
C HIS A 6 10.16 -0.09 -25.60
N LEU A 7 10.64 0.84 -24.75
CA LEU A 7 9.94 2.11 -24.52
C LEU A 7 9.95 3.02 -25.75
N ASP A 8 11.02 3.06 -26.51
CA ASP A 8 11.10 3.87 -27.74
C ASP A 8 10.09 3.37 -28.80
N GLU A 9 9.99 2.04 -28.98
CA GLU A 9 8.99 1.47 -29.86
C GLU A 9 7.55 1.75 -29.38
N TYR A 10 7.35 1.73 -28.06
CA TYR A 10 6.08 2.06 -27.47
C TYR A 10 5.72 3.54 -27.72
N VAL A 11 6.64 4.47 -27.56
CA VAL A 11 6.48 5.90 -27.88
C VAL A 11 6.05 6.07 -29.34
N ASP A 12 6.79 5.48 -30.27
CA ASP A 12 6.49 5.56 -31.70
C ASP A 12 5.08 5.05 -32.04
N LYS A 13 4.72 3.91 -31.48
CA LYS A 13 3.37 3.32 -31.68
C LYS A 13 2.28 4.20 -31.09
N THR A 14 2.53 4.77 -29.91
CA THR A 14 1.57 5.67 -29.23
C THR A 14 1.38 6.94 -30.02
N ILE A 15 2.44 7.58 -30.53
CA ILE A 15 2.34 8.75 -31.39
C ILE A 15 1.50 8.45 -32.64
N LYS A 16 1.79 7.33 -33.33
CA LYS A 16 1.03 6.91 -34.52
C LYS A 16 -0.45 6.66 -34.20
N PHE A 17 -0.74 6.06 -33.03
CA PHE A 17 -2.10 5.81 -32.58
C PHE A 17 -2.85 7.14 -32.35
N ILE A 18 -2.30 8.05 -31.54
CA ILE A 18 -2.91 9.36 -31.22
C ILE A 18 -3.18 10.15 -32.53
N ARG A 19 -2.20 10.20 -33.44
CA ARG A 19 -2.39 10.86 -34.75
C ARG A 19 -3.53 10.28 -35.56
N ARG A 20 -3.71 8.96 -35.54
CA ARG A 20 -4.84 8.31 -36.26
C ARG A 20 -6.19 8.63 -35.63
N GLN A 21 -6.25 8.84 -34.31
CA GLN A 21 -7.48 9.22 -33.63
C GLN A 21 -7.89 10.67 -33.92
N GLY A 22 -6.95 11.52 -34.38
CA GLY A 22 -7.23 12.94 -34.67
C GLY A 22 -7.54 13.79 -33.44
N ARG A 23 -7.32 13.24 -32.22
CA ARG A 23 -7.48 13.95 -30.95
C ARG A 23 -6.12 13.97 -30.25
N TYR A 24 -5.64 15.18 -30.00
CA TYR A 24 -4.34 15.39 -29.35
C TYR A 24 -4.54 15.56 -27.84
N PRO A 25 -3.57 15.12 -27.00
CA PRO A 25 -3.66 15.30 -25.56
C PRO A 25 -3.49 16.78 -25.18
N ASP A 26 -4.25 17.23 -24.18
CA ASP A 26 -4.08 18.56 -23.58
C ASP A 26 -2.88 18.59 -22.61
N PHE A 27 -2.55 17.44 -22.01
CA PHE A 27 -1.37 17.20 -21.18
C PHE A 27 -1.02 15.72 -21.20
N VAL A 28 0.19 15.39 -20.76
CA VAL A 28 0.64 13.99 -20.56
C VAL A 28 0.93 13.79 -19.08
N HIS A 29 0.42 12.71 -18.48
CA HIS A 29 0.69 12.34 -17.09
C HIS A 29 1.40 10.98 -17.04
N GLY A 30 2.65 10.97 -16.62
CA GLY A 30 3.46 9.76 -16.48
C GLY A 30 3.51 9.28 -15.04
N HIS A 31 3.22 8.00 -14.81
CA HIS A 31 3.33 7.35 -13.51
C HIS A 31 4.52 6.40 -13.49
N TYR A 32 5.42 6.55 -12.53
CA TYR A 32 6.62 5.75 -12.41
C TYR A 32 7.68 6.07 -13.49
N PRO A 33 8.98 5.74 -13.31
CA PRO A 33 10.04 6.18 -14.23
C PRO A 33 9.85 5.70 -15.67
N ASP A 34 9.32 4.49 -15.88
CA ASP A 34 9.11 3.96 -17.24
C ASP A 34 8.11 4.82 -18.02
N ALA A 35 6.94 5.09 -17.45
CA ALA A 35 5.94 5.97 -18.08
C ALA A 35 6.35 7.45 -17.99
N GLY A 36 7.18 7.82 -17.04
CA GLY A 36 7.79 9.16 -17.00
C GLY A 36 8.68 9.43 -18.21
N TYR A 37 9.53 8.46 -18.62
CA TYR A 37 10.32 8.54 -19.83
C TYR A 37 9.43 8.68 -21.08
N VAL A 38 8.42 7.82 -21.21
CA VAL A 38 7.44 7.91 -22.30
C VAL A 38 6.73 9.26 -22.29
N GLY A 39 6.37 9.75 -21.10
CA GLY A 39 5.72 11.04 -20.89
C GLY A 39 6.55 12.21 -21.42
N ILE A 40 7.86 12.25 -21.16
CA ILE A 40 8.77 13.24 -21.74
C ILE A 40 8.68 13.24 -23.26
N CYS A 41 8.87 12.06 -23.88
CA CYS A 41 8.88 11.92 -25.33
C CYS A 41 7.55 12.36 -25.99
N LEU A 42 6.40 11.98 -25.37
CA LEU A 42 5.09 12.37 -25.88
C LEU A 42 4.81 13.85 -25.68
N SER A 43 5.16 14.42 -24.54
CA SER A 43 5.01 15.84 -24.24
C SER A 43 5.84 16.70 -25.19
N GLU A 44 7.11 16.35 -25.41
CA GLU A 44 7.99 17.04 -26.37
C GLU A 44 7.45 16.96 -27.81
N TYR A 45 6.95 15.78 -28.21
CA TYR A 45 6.42 15.59 -29.58
C TYR A 45 5.13 16.39 -29.83
N PHE A 46 4.20 16.42 -28.86
CA PHE A 46 2.92 17.11 -29.02
C PHE A 46 2.94 18.57 -28.55
N GLY A 47 4.01 19.01 -27.88
CA GLY A 47 4.11 20.37 -27.32
C GLY A 47 3.13 20.61 -26.17
N THR A 48 2.85 19.59 -25.35
CA THR A 48 1.87 19.64 -24.25
C THR A 48 2.55 19.59 -22.90
N PRO A 49 1.92 20.14 -21.81
CA PRO A 49 2.45 20.03 -20.48
C PRO A 49 2.68 18.59 -20.01
N PHE A 50 3.73 18.40 -19.22
CA PHE A 50 4.07 17.10 -18.64
C PHE A 50 3.89 17.08 -17.11
N ILE A 51 3.05 16.16 -16.65
CA ILE A 51 2.80 15.88 -15.23
C ILE A 51 3.45 14.55 -14.87
N TYR A 52 4.05 14.49 -13.70
CA TYR A 52 4.72 13.27 -13.23
C TYR A 52 4.28 12.88 -11.82
N THR A 53 4.11 11.57 -11.59
CA THR A 53 3.91 10.96 -10.27
C THR A 53 4.86 9.77 -10.12
N GLY A 54 5.84 9.86 -9.22
CA GLY A 54 6.89 8.85 -9.09
C GLY A 54 6.49 7.59 -8.32
N HIS A 55 5.55 7.69 -7.37
CA HIS A 55 5.09 6.65 -6.42
C HIS A 55 6.21 6.06 -5.53
N SER A 56 7.41 5.93 -6.05
CA SER A 56 8.59 5.45 -5.36
C SER A 56 9.80 5.89 -6.16
N MET A 57 10.83 6.39 -5.51
CA MET A 57 11.97 7.02 -6.17
C MET A 57 13.24 6.17 -6.02
N GLY A 58 14.07 6.16 -7.09
CA GLY A 58 15.27 5.34 -7.19
C GLY A 58 16.34 5.67 -6.16
N ARG A 59 16.57 6.95 -5.84
CA ARG A 59 17.56 7.38 -4.83
C ARG A 59 17.19 6.86 -3.44
N ALA A 60 15.91 6.95 -3.04
CA ALA A 60 15.42 6.39 -1.77
C ALA A 60 15.53 4.86 -1.74
N LYS A 61 15.24 4.19 -2.88
CA LYS A 61 15.44 2.73 -3.01
C LYS A 61 16.92 2.35 -2.89
N LYS A 62 17.82 3.11 -3.54
CA LYS A 62 19.27 2.86 -3.48
C LYS A 62 19.80 2.99 -2.06
N ALA A 63 19.44 4.05 -1.34
CA ALA A 63 19.83 4.26 0.06
C ALA A 63 19.43 3.07 0.94
N ARG A 64 18.18 2.63 0.86
CA ARG A 64 17.67 1.50 1.63
C ARG A 64 18.38 0.18 1.31
N LEU A 65 18.69 -0.09 0.04
CA LEU A 65 19.41 -1.30 -0.36
C LEU A 65 20.86 -1.30 0.15
N LEU A 66 21.49 -0.12 0.22
CA LEU A 66 22.82 0.04 0.85
C LEU A 66 22.77 -0.25 2.36
N GLU A 67 21.77 0.26 3.06
CA GLU A 67 21.54 -0.03 4.50
C GLU A 67 21.33 -1.53 4.76
N GLN A 68 20.73 -2.25 3.81
CA GLN A 68 20.56 -3.71 3.85
C GLN A 68 21.85 -4.48 3.45
N GLY A 69 22.96 -3.78 3.18
CA GLY A 69 24.25 -4.38 2.86
C GLY A 69 24.42 -4.82 1.40
N MET A 70 23.52 -4.43 0.49
CA MET A 70 23.63 -4.77 -0.92
C MET A 70 24.68 -3.87 -1.60
N GLY A 71 25.65 -4.48 -2.31
CA GLY A 71 26.67 -3.75 -3.04
C GLY A 71 26.13 -3.05 -4.30
N GLU A 72 26.72 -1.91 -4.70
CA GLU A 72 26.28 -1.14 -5.87
C GLU A 72 26.28 -1.94 -7.18
N ALA A 73 27.31 -2.77 -7.40
CA ALA A 73 27.39 -3.61 -8.60
C ALA A 73 26.22 -4.60 -8.69
N GLU A 74 25.81 -5.19 -7.55
CA GLU A 74 24.67 -6.09 -7.47
C GLU A 74 23.36 -5.33 -7.69
N MET A 75 23.21 -4.14 -7.09
CA MET A 75 22.04 -3.28 -7.31
C MET A 75 21.85 -2.94 -8.78
N ASN A 76 22.93 -2.56 -9.46
CA ASN A 76 22.87 -2.22 -10.88
C ASN A 76 22.60 -3.45 -11.76
N LYS A 77 23.18 -4.59 -11.44
CA LYS A 77 22.90 -5.85 -12.14
C LYS A 77 21.45 -6.24 -12.02
N ARG A 78 20.89 -6.15 -10.81
CA ARG A 78 19.56 -6.65 -10.46
C ARG A 78 18.44 -5.65 -10.75
N PHE A 79 18.67 -4.35 -10.48
CA PHE A 79 17.62 -3.32 -10.51
C PHE A 79 17.88 -2.17 -11.48
N LYS A 80 19.04 -2.15 -12.17
CA LYS A 80 19.43 -1.04 -13.05
C LYS A 80 19.25 0.34 -12.36
N ILE A 81 19.64 0.40 -11.07
CA ILE A 81 19.27 1.50 -10.19
C ILE A 81 19.83 2.83 -10.66
N ASP A 82 21.05 2.86 -11.20
CA ASP A 82 21.67 4.10 -11.68
C ASP A 82 20.98 4.61 -12.95
N HIS A 83 20.60 3.71 -13.87
CA HIS A 83 19.81 4.08 -15.05
C HIS A 83 18.44 4.66 -14.64
N ARG A 84 17.78 4.03 -13.67
CA ARG A 84 16.52 4.53 -13.11
C ARG A 84 16.68 5.95 -12.55
N ILE A 85 17.70 6.18 -11.72
CA ILE A 85 17.97 7.49 -11.12
C ILE A 85 18.25 8.55 -12.18
N GLN A 86 19.06 8.21 -13.21
CA GLN A 86 19.33 9.11 -14.32
C GLN A 86 18.05 9.49 -15.08
N THR A 87 17.16 8.53 -15.31
CA THR A 87 15.87 8.78 -15.96
C THR A 87 14.98 9.67 -15.10
N GLU A 88 14.92 9.42 -13.79
CA GLU A 88 14.15 10.26 -12.85
C GLU A 88 14.69 11.70 -12.80
N GLU A 89 16.01 11.91 -12.87
CA GLU A 89 16.60 13.24 -13.03
C GLU A 89 16.16 13.93 -14.33
N GLN A 90 16.15 13.20 -15.46
CA GLN A 90 15.65 13.75 -16.72
C GLN A 90 14.17 14.09 -16.66
N ILE A 91 13.36 13.26 -15.97
CA ILE A 91 11.93 13.52 -15.76
C ILE A 91 11.75 14.81 -14.97
N LEU A 92 12.45 14.95 -13.84
CA LEU A 92 12.34 16.14 -12.99
C LEU A 92 12.83 17.40 -13.69
N ALA A 93 13.84 17.29 -14.57
CA ALA A 93 14.31 18.43 -15.36
C ALA A 93 13.29 18.94 -16.41
N ARG A 94 12.26 18.16 -16.73
CA ARG A 94 11.29 18.46 -17.81
C ARG A 94 9.84 18.53 -17.35
N ALA A 95 9.52 17.99 -16.18
CA ALA A 95 8.15 18.01 -15.67
C ALA A 95 7.73 19.46 -15.34
N ASP A 96 6.54 19.85 -15.79
CA ASP A 96 5.92 21.12 -15.40
C ASP A 96 5.32 21.04 -14.00
N LEU A 97 4.82 19.84 -13.65
CA LEU A 97 4.19 19.57 -12.37
C LEU A 97 4.53 18.14 -11.91
N VAL A 98 4.92 18.02 -10.64
CA VAL A 98 5.01 16.75 -9.94
C VAL A 98 3.88 16.64 -8.95
N VAL A 99 3.10 15.57 -9.06
CA VAL A 99 2.04 15.22 -8.11
C VAL A 99 2.59 14.20 -7.12
N THR A 100 2.42 14.48 -5.83
CA THR A 100 2.82 13.61 -4.71
C THR A 100 1.61 13.32 -3.82
N SER A 101 1.67 12.23 -3.08
CA SER A 101 0.62 11.88 -2.12
C SER A 101 0.74 12.66 -0.81
N THR A 102 1.96 13.06 -0.43
CA THR A 102 2.25 13.68 0.87
C THR A 102 3.38 14.70 0.77
N HIS A 103 3.45 15.61 1.75
CA HIS A 103 4.61 16.51 1.90
C HIS A 103 5.89 15.76 2.26
N HIS A 104 5.77 14.69 3.06
CA HIS A 104 6.88 13.82 3.39
C HIS A 104 7.55 13.22 2.13
N GLU A 105 6.76 12.86 1.12
CA GLU A 105 7.27 12.34 -0.15
C GLU A 105 8.15 13.38 -0.87
N ILE A 106 7.73 14.65 -0.89
CA ILE A 106 8.52 15.75 -1.47
C ILE A 106 9.87 15.87 -0.76
N GLU A 107 9.87 15.90 0.57
CA GLU A 107 11.07 16.12 1.36
C GLU A 107 12.03 14.93 1.33
N LYS A 108 11.53 13.72 1.54
CA LYS A 108 12.35 12.52 1.77
C LYS A 108 12.66 11.72 0.52
N GLN A 109 11.89 11.89 -0.56
CA GLN A 109 12.12 11.18 -1.81
C GLN A 109 12.60 12.12 -2.91
N TYR A 110 11.79 13.10 -3.30
CA TYR A 110 12.19 14.07 -4.35
C TYR A 110 13.30 15.00 -3.87
N GLY A 111 13.33 15.34 -2.58
CA GLY A 111 14.41 16.14 -1.97
C GLY A 111 15.82 15.60 -2.17
N LEU A 112 15.96 14.31 -2.52
CA LEU A 112 17.23 13.67 -2.81
C LEU A 112 17.79 13.97 -4.22
N TYR A 113 16.99 14.57 -5.13
CA TYR A 113 17.34 14.77 -6.54
C TYR A 113 17.92 16.16 -6.81
N ASP A 114 18.82 16.24 -7.78
CA ASP A 114 19.50 17.49 -8.14
C ASP A 114 18.51 18.46 -8.83
N ASN A 115 17.62 17.92 -9.69
CA ASN A 115 16.62 18.67 -10.43
C ASN A 115 15.30 18.90 -9.66
N ARG A 116 15.29 18.66 -8.35
CA ARG A 116 14.08 18.78 -7.49
C ARG A 116 13.38 20.15 -7.52
N GLN A 117 14.09 21.21 -7.85
CA GLN A 117 13.54 22.57 -7.86
C GLN A 117 12.99 23.01 -9.21
N VAL A 118 13.13 22.20 -10.26
CA VAL A 118 12.68 22.55 -11.61
C VAL A 118 11.16 22.48 -11.73
N PRO A 119 10.48 21.36 -11.35
CA PRO A 119 9.04 21.25 -11.44
C PRO A 119 8.36 21.98 -10.30
N ARG A 120 7.09 22.36 -10.52
CA ARG A 120 6.18 22.68 -9.42
C ARG A 120 5.70 21.39 -8.76
N TYR A 121 5.36 21.46 -7.48
CA TYR A 121 4.81 20.33 -6.74
C TYR A 121 3.38 20.59 -6.31
N ALA A 122 2.54 19.56 -6.38
CA ALA A 122 1.21 19.56 -5.80
C ALA A 122 1.02 18.29 -4.97
N VAL A 123 0.64 18.46 -3.70
CA VAL A 123 0.24 17.34 -2.85
C VAL A 123 -1.23 17.06 -3.14
N ILE A 124 -1.50 15.91 -3.75
CA ILE A 124 -2.84 15.43 -4.08
C ILE A 124 -2.94 14.01 -3.51
N PRO A 125 -3.51 13.86 -2.32
CA PRO A 125 -3.69 12.54 -1.70
C PRO A 125 -4.54 11.62 -2.57
N PRO A 126 -4.28 10.31 -2.59
CA PRO A 126 -5.17 9.35 -3.22
C PRO A 126 -6.58 9.44 -2.64
N GLY A 127 -7.58 9.35 -3.51
CA GLY A 127 -8.98 9.28 -3.10
C GLY A 127 -9.34 7.93 -2.51
N ILE A 128 -10.46 7.88 -1.80
CA ILE A 128 -11.07 6.67 -1.30
C ILE A 128 -12.49 6.54 -1.85
N ASP A 129 -12.90 5.31 -2.13
CA ASP A 129 -14.26 4.98 -2.52
C ASP A 129 -15.15 4.83 -1.28
N ILE A 130 -15.91 5.87 -0.97
CA ILE A 130 -16.82 5.90 0.18
C ILE A 130 -18.10 5.08 -0.03
N GLU A 131 -18.38 4.61 -1.26
CA GLU A 131 -19.49 3.69 -1.54
C GLU A 131 -19.12 2.25 -1.17
N THR A 132 -17.82 1.93 -1.24
CA THR A 132 -17.27 0.64 -0.82
C THR A 132 -16.90 0.64 0.67
N PHE A 133 -16.25 1.72 1.14
CA PHE A 133 -15.80 1.88 2.53
C PHE A 133 -16.74 2.85 3.26
N TYR A 134 -17.78 2.31 3.88
CA TYR A 134 -18.80 3.06 4.61
C TYR A 134 -19.01 2.48 6.03
N PRO A 135 -19.54 3.29 6.98
CA PRO A 135 -19.73 2.84 8.37
C PRO A 135 -20.70 1.67 8.51
N TYR A 136 -20.39 0.72 9.38
CA TYR A 136 -21.20 -0.48 9.61
C TYR A 136 -22.67 -0.20 9.97
N TYR A 137 -22.99 0.96 10.55
CA TYR A 137 -24.37 1.31 10.90
C TYR A 137 -25.22 1.70 9.69
N HIS A 138 -24.63 1.97 8.52
CA HIS A 138 -25.37 2.13 7.27
C HIS A 138 -26.08 0.83 6.88
N ASP A 139 -25.44 -0.32 7.12
CA ASP A 139 -26.03 -1.64 6.84
C ASP A 139 -27.35 -1.85 7.62
N LYS A 140 -27.49 -1.21 8.78
CA LYS A 140 -28.70 -1.29 9.62
C LYS A 140 -29.81 -0.34 9.19
N LEU A 141 -29.49 0.67 8.36
CA LEU A 141 -30.47 1.67 7.92
C LEU A 141 -31.15 1.26 6.61
N ASP A 142 -30.48 0.46 5.77
CA ASP A 142 -31.01 0.07 4.47
C ASP A 142 -30.58 -1.35 4.04
N GLU A 143 -31.17 -2.36 4.70
CA GLU A 143 -30.88 -3.78 4.39
C GLU A 143 -31.29 -4.18 2.94
N SER A 144 -32.11 -3.35 2.26
CA SER A 144 -32.63 -3.67 0.95
C SER A 144 -31.65 -3.37 -0.20
N GLU A 145 -30.65 -2.51 0.04
CA GLU A 145 -29.70 -2.07 -0.99
C GLU A 145 -28.40 -2.87 -1.03
N HIS A 146 -28.13 -3.72 -0.02
CA HIS A 146 -26.89 -4.48 0.02
C HIS A 146 -26.87 -5.59 -1.02
N SER A 147 -25.81 -5.58 -1.82
CA SER A 147 -25.56 -6.64 -2.78
C SER A 147 -25.44 -7.99 -2.07
N GLU A 148 -25.88 -9.05 -2.73
CA GLU A 148 -25.71 -10.43 -2.25
C GLU A 148 -24.25 -10.72 -1.91
N ASN A 149 -23.30 -10.16 -2.68
CA ASN A 149 -21.87 -10.27 -2.47
C ASN A 149 -21.41 -9.65 -1.16
N THR A 150 -21.92 -8.48 -0.77
CA THR A 150 -21.59 -7.82 0.51
C THR A 150 -22.02 -8.66 1.70
N ARG A 151 -23.24 -9.20 1.67
CA ARG A 151 -23.75 -10.09 2.73
C ARG A 151 -22.97 -11.39 2.83
N TYR A 152 -22.64 -11.97 1.68
CA TYR A 152 -21.81 -13.17 1.62
C TYR A 152 -20.41 -12.91 2.18
N ALA A 153 -19.76 -11.81 1.80
CA ALA A 153 -18.44 -11.43 2.29
C ALA A 153 -18.42 -11.24 3.81
N GLN A 154 -19.43 -10.58 4.39
CA GLN A 154 -19.53 -10.42 5.83
C GLN A 154 -19.69 -11.77 6.54
N ALA A 155 -20.58 -12.64 6.07
CA ALA A 155 -20.76 -13.96 6.63
C ALA A 155 -19.50 -14.84 6.49
N SER A 156 -18.82 -14.76 5.34
CA SER A 156 -17.54 -15.43 5.06
C SER A 156 -16.48 -15.02 6.07
N MET A 157 -16.28 -13.71 6.25
CA MET A 157 -15.23 -13.19 7.14
C MET A 157 -15.53 -13.46 8.62
N LEU A 158 -16.79 -13.35 9.06
CA LEU A 158 -17.20 -13.77 10.42
C LEU A 158 -16.90 -15.26 10.62
N GLY A 159 -17.26 -16.12 9.65
CA GLY A 159 -16.99 -17.55 9.71
C GLY A 159 -15.50 -17.86 9.78
N GLU A 160 -14.68 -17.13 9.00
CA GLU A 160 -13.23 -17.30 9.00
C GLU A 160 -12.59 -16.85 10.33
N LEU A 161 -13.00 -15.70 10.90
CA LEU A 161 -12.52 -15.21 12.18
C LEU A 161 -12.91 -16.12 13.34
N ASN A 162 -14.16 -16.63 13.36
CA ASN A 162 -14.68 -17.51 14.39
C ASN A 162 -13.93 -18.86 14.48
N ARG A 163 -13.23 -19.26 13.44
CA ARG A 163 -12.35 -20.44 13.47
C ARG A 163 -11.14 -20.29 14.39
N PHE A 164 -10.76 -19.04 14.67
CA PHE A 164 -9.55 -18.73 15.44
C PHE A 164 -9.84 -18.32 16.86
N PHE A 165 -11.02 -17.77 17.17
CA PHE A 165 -11.30 -17.15 18.46
C PHE A 165 -12.11 -18.04 19.39
N LEU A 166 -11.64 -18.21 20.63
CA LEU A 166 -12.43 -18.84 21.70
C LEU A 166 -13.57 -17.94 22.18
N ASN A 167 -13.38 -16.63 22.15
CA ASN A 167 -14.41 -15.64 22.46
C ASN A 167 -14.47 -14.60 21.34
N PRO A 168 -15.28 -14.81 20.29
CA PRO A 168 -15.38 -13.91 19.15
C PRO A 168 -16.04 -12.56 19.46
N ASP A 169 -16.73 -12.42 20.59
CA ASP A 169 -17.45 -11.19 20.97
C ASP A 169 -16.52 -10.09 21.52
N LYS A 170 -15.24 -10.39 21.73
CA LYS A 170 -14.28 -9.38 22.16
C LYS A 170 -14.03 -8.35 21.04
N PRO A 171 -13.72 -7.08 21.41
CA PRO A 171 -13.23 -6.09 20.46
C PRO A 171 -12.11 -6.63 19.59
N LEU A 172 -12.10 -6.27 18.31
CA LEU A 172 -11.14 -6.76 17.34
C LEU A 172 -10.04 -5.74 17.07
N ILE A 173 -8.80 -6.08 17.40
CA ILE A 173 -7.62 -5.38 16.90
C ILE A 173 -7.35 -5.93 15.50
N LEU A 174 -7.51 -5.10 14.47
CA LEU A 174 -7.35 -5.49 13.07
C LEU A 174 -6.07 -4.89 12.48
N ALA A 175 -5.24 -5.74 11.88
CA ALA A 175 -4.12 -5.33 11.05
C ALA A 175 -4.21 -5.96 9.66
N LEU A 176 -4.04 -5.16 8.61
CA LEU A 176 -4.11 -5.59 7.21
C LEU A 176 -2.92 -5.01 6.44
N SER A 177 -2.02 -5.86 5.97
CA SER A 177 -0.90 -5.45 5.14
C SER A 177 -0.25 -6.65 4.44
N ARG A 178 0.69 -6.38 3.52
CA ARG A 178 1.57 -7.43 3.02
C ARG A 178 2.55 -7.86 4.12
N PRO A 179 2.99 -9.12 4.15
CA PRO A 179 3.97 -9.61 5.11
C PRO A 179 5.40 -9.12 4.72
N ASP A 180 5.64 -7.83 4.91
CA ASP A 180 6.92 -7.16 4.65
C ASP A 180 7.47 -6.68 5.99
N LYS A 181 8.78 -6.84 6.25
CA LYS A 181 9.42 -6.42 7.51
C LYS A 181 9.14 -4.95 7.87
N ARG A 182 9.03 -4.07 6.86
CA ARG A 182 8.70 -2.65 7.08
C ARG A 182 7.30 -2.42 7.63
N LYS A 183 6.39 -3.36 7.39
CA LYS A 183 5.03 -3.32 7.95
C LYS A 183 4.98 -3.74 9.40
N ASN A 184 6.10 -4.26 9.95
CA ASN A 184 6.32 -4.52 11.37
C ASN A 184 5.22 -5.35 12.06
N ILE A 185 4.59 -6.26 11.31
CA ILE A 185 3.49 -7.09 11.85
C ILE A 185 4.01 -8.00 12.98
N SER A 186 5.24 -8.52 12.84
CA SER A 186 5.87 -9.33 13.88
C SER A 186 6.01 -8.54 15.20
N GLY A 187 6.32 -7.24 15.12
CA GLY A 187 6.35 -6.34 16.29
C GLY A 187 4.98 -6.18 16.95
N LEU A 188 3.91 -6.06 16.15
CA LEU A 188 2.54 -6.02 16.68
C LEU A 188 2.18 -7.32 17.42
N VAL A 189 2.46 -8.48 16.81
CA VAL A 189 2.16 -9.78 17.43
C VAL A 189 2.94 -9.96 18.73
N LYS A 190 4.19 -9.53 18.77
CA LYS A 190 5.02 -9.54 19.97
C LYS A 190 4.44 -8.64 21.06
N ALA A 191 4.11 -7.38 20.73
CA ALA A 191 3.51 -6.43 21.69
C ALA A 191 2.20 -6.96 22.29
N TYR A 192 1.32 -7.50 21.45
CA TYR A 192 0.08 -8.12 21.88
C TYR A 192 0.35 -9.37 22.75
N GLY A 193 1.36 -10.17 22.39
CA GLY A 193 1.75 -11.39 23.13
C GLY A 193 2.33 -11.11 24.51
N GLU A 194 2.97 -9.97 24.70
CA GLU A 194 3.58 -9.55 25.98
C GLU A 194 2.58 -8.88 26.92
N ASP A 195 1.39 -8.48 26.43
CA ASP A 195 0.36 -7.77 27.19
C ASP A 195 -0.84 -8.66 27.50
N LEU A 196 -0.85 -9.26 28.69
CA LEU A 196 -1.94 -10.13 29.15
C LEU A 196 -3.27 -9.38 29.37
N GLU A 197 -3.21 -8.11 29.74
CA GLU A 197 -4.41 -7.29 29.93
C GLU A 197 -5.08 -7.03 28.59
N LEU A 198 -4.32 -6.66 27.58
CA LEU A 198 -4.80 -6.47 26.21
C LEU A 198 -5.39 -7.78 25.64
N GLN A 199 -4.75 -8.94 25.85
CA GLN A 199 -5.28 -10.24 25.46
C GLN A 199 -6.60 -10.60 26.19
N ALA A 200 -6.78 -10.15 27.42
CA ALA A 200 -8.04 -10.34 28.15
C ALA A 200 -9.17 -9.47 27.56
N MET A 201 -8.86 -8.28 27.05
CA MET A 201 -9.81 -7.29 26.56
C MET A 201 -10.20 -7.49 25.08
N ALA A 202 -9.27 -7.86 24.21
CA ALA A 202 -9.47 -7.85 22.77
C ALA A 202 -8.85 -9.07 22.08
N ASN A 203 -9.34 -9.40 20.88
CA ASN A 203 -8.72 -10.37 19.98
C ASN A 203 -7.84 -9.63 18.94
N LEU A 204 -6.83 -10.31 18.42
CA LEU A 204 -5.97 -9.81 17.33
C LEU A 204 -6.27 -10.56 16.03
N ALA A 205 -6.58 -9.85 14.95
CA ALA A 205 -6.64 -10.42 13.60
C ALA A 205 -5.59 -9.78 12.69
N VAL A 206 -4.75 -10.60 12.09
CA VAL A 206 -3.69 -10.17 11.16
C VAL A 206 -3.93 -10.78 9.79
N PHE A 207 -4.29 -9.93 8.84
CA PHE A 207 -4.42 -10.30 7.43
C PHE A 207 -3.13 -9.94 6.70
N ALA A 208 -2.24 -10.93 6.57
CA ALA A 208 -0.90 -10.77 6.04
C ALA A 208 -0.80 -11.30 4.59
N GLY A 209 -1.50 -10.63 3.67
CA GLY A 209 -1.52 -11.01 2.25
C GLY A 209 -2.21 -12.35 1.97
N LEU A 210 -2.29 -12.69 0.69
CA LEU A 210 -2.83 -13.97 0.22
C LEU A 210 -1.72 -15.02 0.18
N ARG A 211 -1.98 -16.22 0.71
CA ARG A 211 -1.00 -17.31 0.67
C ARG A 211 -1.65 -18.68 0.54
N LYS A 212 -1.03 -19.55 -0.22
CA LYS A 212 -1.36 -20.99 -0.25
C LYS A 212 -0.45 -21.76 0.69
N ASP A 213 0.84 -21.48 0.59
CA ASP A 213 1.92 -22.14 1.31
C ASP A 213 3.01 -21.11 1.63
N ILE A 214 3.45 -21.09 2.88
CA ILE A 214 4.50 -20.17 3.34
C ILE A 214 5.85 -20.54 2.71
N ASP A 215 6.13 -21.81 2.49
CA ASP A 215 7.39 -22.26 1.89
C ASP A 215 7.57 -21.84 0.44
N ALA A 216 6.46 -21.60 -0.27
CA ALA A 216 6.46 -21.13 -1.65
C ALA A 216 6.54 -19.60 -1.81
N MET A 217 6.55 -18.84 -0.71
CA MET A 217 6.59 -17.37 -0.73
C MET A 217 8.01 -16.84 -0.92
N ALA A 218 8.11 -15.55 -1.25
CA ALA A 218 9.40 -14.85 -1.27
C ALA A 218 10.02 -14.85 0.14
N GLU A 219 11.36 -14.96 0.22
CA GLU A 219 12.07 -15.19 1.50
C GLU A 219 11.73 -14.15 2.59
N ASN A 220 11.65 -12.86 2.21
CA ASN A 220 11.27 -11.81 3.15
C ASN A 220 9.84 -11.93 3.70
N GLU A 221 8.91 -12.44 2.89
CA GLU A 221 7.52 -12.65 3.30
C GLU A 221 7.37 -13.92 4.15
N LYS A 222 8.08 -14.99 3.74
CA LYS A 222 8.19 -16.24 4.50
C LYS A 222 8.72 -15.99 5.90
N GLU A 223 9.80 -15.21 6.01
CA GLU A 223 10.43 -14.88 7.30
C GLU A 223 9.44 -14.20 8.24
N VAL A 224 8.73 -13.15 7.79
CA VAL A 224 7.72 -12.44 8.59
C VAL A 224 6.61 -13.37 9.06
N LEU A 225 6.07 -14.20 8.18
CA LEU A 225 4.99 -15.13 8.56
C LEU A 225 5.48 -16.22 9.51
N THR A 226 6.71 -16.70 9.35
CA THR A 226 7.31 -17.66 10.26
C THR A 226 7.51 -17.07 11.65
N GLU A 227 8.02 -15.84 11.74
CA GLU A 227 8.15 -15.10 13.01
C GLU A 227 6.80 -14.94 13.71
N MET A 228 5.74 -14.60 12.96
CA MET A 228 4.39 -14.48 13.53
C MET A 228 3.87 -15.80 14.10
N LEU A 229 4.06 -16.93 13.40
CA LEU A 229 3.64 -18.25 13.87
C LEU A 229 4.43 -18.67 15.12
N LEU A 230 5.72 -18.42 15.14
CA LEU A 230 6.56 -18.69 16.33
C LEU A 230 6.17 -17.81 17.51
N ALA A 231 5.81 -16.54 17.27
CA ALA A 231 5.31 -15.66 18.33
C ALA A 231 3.93 -16.12 18.84
N MET A 232 3.05 -16.56 17.95
CA MET A 232 1.74 -17.11 18.33
C MET A 232 1.89 -18.30 19.28
N ASP A 233 2.82 -19.22 19.00
CA ASP A 233 3.12 -20.36 19.87
C ASP A 233 3.79 -19.91 21.18
N LYS A 234 4.82 -19.07 21.08
CA LYS A 234 5.59 -18.59 22.24
C LYS A 234 4.73 -17.91 23.31
N TYR A 235 3.74 -17.13 22.89
CA TYR A 235 2.87 -16.33 23.78
C TYR A 235 1.51 -16.97 24.05
N ASP A 236 1.29 -18.21 23.59
CA ASP A 236 0.02 -18.92 23.72
C ASP A 236 -1.19 -18.08 23.24
N LEU A 237 -1.10 -17.62 22.00
CA LEU A 237 -2.15 -16.80 21.36
C LEU A 237 -3.23 -17.63 20.68
N TYR A 238 -3.25 -18.94 20.91
CA TYR A 238 -4.30 -19.84 20.42
C TYR A 238 -5.67 -19.45 21.00
N GLY A 239 -6.64 -19.28 20.10
CA GLY A 239 -7.96 -18.78 20.48
C GLY A 239 -8.07 -17.27 20.73
N LYS A 240 -6.98 -16.51 20.56
CA LYS A 240 -6.90 -15.06 20.77
C LYS A 240 -6.41 -14.31 19.52
N MET A 241 -5.75 -15.02 18.59
CA MET A 241 -5.16 -14.45 17.38
C MET A 241 -5.61 -15.20 16.13
N ALA A 242 -6.05 -14.46 15.11
CA ALA A 242 -6.42 -14.96 13.80
C ALA A 242 -5.34 -14.59 12.75
N ILE A 243 -4.97 -15.57 11.92
CA ILE A 243 -4.05 -15.39 10.78
C ILE A 243 -4.68 -16.03 9.53
N PRO A 244 -5.74 -15.46 8.95
CA PRO A 244 -6.37 -16.01 7.77
C PRO A 244 -5.45 -16.08 6.56
N LYS A 245 -5.67 -17.05 5.66
CA LYS A 245 -4.83 -17.27 4.48
C LYS A 245 -5.29 -16.52 3.25
N LYS A 246 -6.56 -16.13 3.22
CA LYS A 246 -7.22 -15.54 2.06
C LYS A 246 -8.16 -14.42 2.50
N HIS A 247 -8.28 -13.43 1.66
CA HIS A 247 -9.30 -12.40 1.69
C HIS A 247 -9.43 -11.82 0.28
N ASP A 248 -10.63 -11.40 -0.09
CA ASP A 248 -10.89 -10.64 -1.31
C ASP A 248 -10.87 -9.15 -0.99
N PHE A 249 -10.21 -8.36 -1.88
CA PHE A 249 -10.11 -6.92 -1.67
C PHE A 249 -11.45 -6.20 -1.91
N GLU A 250 -12.23 -6.67 -2.89
CA GLU A 250 -13.42 -5.95 -3.37
C GLU A 250 -14.56 -5.97 -2.34
N TYR A 251 -14.81 -7.12 -1.70
CA TYR A 251 -15.94 -7.30 -0.78
C TYR A 251 -15.52 -7.65 0.65
N GLU A 252 -14.51 -8.51 0.81
CA GLU A 252 -14.15 -9.03 2.15
C GLU A 252 -13.32 -8.03 2.96
N VAL A 253 -12.45 -7.23 2.34
CA VAL A 253 -11.69 -6.20 3.06
C VAL A 253 -12.60 -5.11 3.64
N PRO A 254 -13.56 -4.52 2.90
CA PRO A 254 -14.53 -3.60 3.49
C PRO A 254 -15.37 -4.24 4.61
N ALA A 255 -15.77 -5.52 4.45
CA ALA A 255 -16.48 -6.25 5.49
C ALA A 255 -15.65 -6.42 6.76
N LEU A 256 -14.35 -6.69 6.65
CA LEU A 256 -13.45 -6.80 7.81
C LEU A 256 -13.35 -5.51 8.62
N TYR A 257 -13.24 -4.36 7.97
CA TYR A 257 -13.24 -3.07 8.69
C TYR A 257 -14.58 -2.84 9.41
N ARG A 258 -15.72 -3.13 8.77
CA ARG A 258 -17.04 -3.01 9.40
C ARG A 258 -17.21 -3.97 10.58
N ILE A 259 -16.77 -5.22 10.46
CA ILE A 259 -16.79 -6.20 11.57
C ILE A 259 -15.96 -5.69 12.75
N ALA A 260 -14.76 -5.18 12.48
CA ALA A 260 -13.91 -4.62 13.53
C ALA A 260 -14.56 -3.39 14.20
N ALA A 261 -15.19 -2.50 13.43
CA ALA A 261 -15.91 -1.34 13.96
C ALA A 261 -17.15 -1.76 14.79
N GLU A 262 -17.92 -2.73 14.32
CA GLU A 262 -19.10 -3.26 15.02
C GLU A 262 -18.74 -3.90 16.37
N THR A 263 -17.60 -4.59 16.46
CA THR A 263 -17.08 -5.16 17.71
C THR A 263 -16.41 -4.12 18.61
N LYS A 264 -16.47 -2.81 18.29
CA LYS A 264 -15.78 -1.71 19.00
C LYS A 264 -14.28 -1.90 19.05
N GLY A 265 -13.72 -2.41 17.98
CA GLY A 265 -12.32 -2.66 17.81
C GLY A 265 -11.51 -1.45 17.35
N VAL A 266 -10.31 -1.70 16.85
CA VAL A 266 -9.37 -0.70 16.37
C VAL A 266 -8.58 -1.25 15.18
N PHE A 267 -8.28 -0.39 14.20
CA PHE A 267 -7.33 -0.72 13.14
C PHE A 267 -5.93 -0.27 13.53
N ILE A 268 -4.95 -1.16 13.38
CA ILE A 268 -3.54 -0.84 13.66
C ILE A 268 -2.71 -1.00 12.39
N ASN A 269 -2.00 0.06 12.02
CA ASN A 269 -0.93 0.02 11.03
C ASN A 269 0.42 0.19 11.75
N PRO A 270 1.11 -0.92 12.09
CA PRO A 270 2.34 -0.88 12.89
C PRO A 270 3.60 -0.62 12.05
N ALA A 271 3.47 -0.18 10.80
CA ALA A 271 4.59 0.04 9.89
C ALA A 271 5.65 0.95 10.52
N LEU A 272 6.93 0.65 10.28
CA LEU A 272 8.04 1.49 10.74
C LEU A 272 8.02 2.86 10.06
N THR A 273 7.64 2.88 8.78
CA THR A 273 7.36 4.06 7.97
C THR A 273 6.22 3.72 7.02
N GLU A 274 5.18 4.53 6.98
CA GLU A 274 4.06 4.36 6.06
C GLU A 274 4.07 5.50 5.02
N PRO A 275 4.31 5.21 3.74
CA PRO A 275 4.41 6.28 2.73
C PRO A 275 3.16 7.14 2.59
N PHE A 276 1.98 6.56 2.68
CA PHE A 276 0.70 7.29 2.67
C PHE A 276 -0.29 6.73 3.69
N GLY A 277 -0.75 5.47 3.52
CA GLY A 277 -1.68 4.82 4.46
C GLY A 277 -3.11 4.74 3.94
N LEU A 278 -3.35 4.25 2.70
CA LEU A 278 -4.70 4.01 2.19
C LEU A 278 -5.55 3.17 3.15
N THR A 279 -4.95 2.16 3.78
CA THR A 279 -5.64 1.32 4.77
C THR A 279 -6.13 2.09 5.99
N LEU A 280 -5.49 3.23 6.33
CA LEU A 280 -5.95 4.12 7.40
C LEU A 280 -7.21 4.87 6.98
N LEU A 281 -7.23 5.39 5.74
CA LEU A 281 -8.43 6.03 5.19
C LEU A 281 -9.59 5.06 5.06
N GLU A 282 -9.33 3.85 4.57
CA GLU A 282 -10.33 2.76 4.45
C GLU A 282 -10.95 2.44 5.81
N ALA A 283 -10.11 2.23 6.84
CA ALA A 283 -10.56 1.98 8.20
C ALA A 283 -11.36 3.16 8.77
N SER A 284 -10.85 4.38 8.62
CA SER A 284 -11.53 5.60 9.11
C SER A 284 -12.88 5.83 8.44
N ALA A 285 -12.99 5.59 7.13
CA ALA A 285 -14.24 5.73 6.39
C ALA A 285 -15.31 4.74 6.86
N THR A 286 -14.92 3.58 7.40
CA THR A 286 -15.84 2.62 8.00
C THR A 286 -16.18 2.92 9.47
N GLY A 287 -15.70 4.03 10.01
CA GLY A 287 -15.93 4.43 11.41
C GLY A 287 -15.06 3.69 12.42
N LEU A 288 -14.02 2.99 11.98
CA LEU A 288 -13.09 2.25 12.84
C LEU A 288 -11.97 3.19 13.34
N PRO A 289 -11.77 3.31 14.67
CA PRO A 289 -10.61 4.02 15.20
C PRO A 289 -9.29 3.48 14.67
N ILE A 290 -8.32 4.36 14.46
CA ILE A 290 -7.01 3.99 13.91
C ILE A 290 -5.88 4.27 14.87
N VAL A 291 -4.85 3.41 14.84
CA VAL A 291 -3.54 3.61 15.47
C VAL A 291 -2.49 3.40 14.38
N ALA A 292 -1.62 4.37 14.18
CA ALA A 292 -0.59 4.34 13.15
C ALA A 292 0.73 4.91 13.65
N THR A 293 1.79 4.66 12.87
CA THR A 293 3.09 5.35 13.07
C THR A 293 2.93 6.85 12.80
N ASP A 294 3.77 7.65 13.45
CA ASP A 294 3.95 9.07 13.19
C ASP A 294 5.06 9.37 12.17
N ASP A 295 5.58 8.33 11.50
CA ASP A 295 6.58 8.47 10.45
C ASP A 295 5.98 8.25 9.05
N GLY A 296 5.93 9.30 8.26
CA GLY A 296 5.46 9.30 6.88
C GLY A 296 4.08 9.93 6.68
N GLY A 297 3.33 9.33 5.74
CA GLY A 297 2.03 9.83 5.27
C GLY A 297 0.92 9.93 6.31
N PRO A 298 0.88 9.12 7.38
CA PRO A 298 -0.17 9.28 8.39
C PRO A 298 -0.25 10.67 9.03
N ASN A 299 0.84 11.44 8.99
CA ASN A 299 0.84 12.83 9.45
C ASN A 299 0.10 13.80 8.51
N ASP A 300 -0.17 13.38 7.28
CA ASP A 300 -0.90 14.17 6.27
C ASP A 300 -2.38 13.72 6.15
N ILE A 301 -2.79 12.70 6.92
CA ILE A 301 -4.17 12.19 7.02
C ILE A 301 -4.85 12.73 8.29
#